data_e257b11c06836b27e33e50c9e410b0e3
#
_entry.id   e257b11c06836b27e33e50c9e410b0e3
#
_cell.length_a   1.000
_cell.length_b   1.000
_cell.length_c   1.000
_cell.angle_alpha   90.00
_cell.angle_beta   90.00
_cell.angle_gamma   90.00
#
_symmetry.space_group_name_H-M   'P 1'
#
loop_
_entity.id
_entity.type
_entity.pdbx_description
1 polymer ?
#
loop_
_entity_poly.entity_id
_entity_poly.type
_entity_poly.pdbx_seq_one_letter_code
_entity_poly.pdbx_strand_id
1 'polypeptide(L)'
;MDLTYKRQNVYALADENELKAISDYAQGYKKFLDNGKTEREVVAESVEWIEKEGYKPYTLGDAITPGDKLYYNNRGKGLFILRAGSADIAKNGVRILVAHVDSPRLDLKQVPLFEKASLAYLKTHYYGGIKKYQWLTIPLAIHGVVALKDGTNVTVRVGEDENDPVFYITDLLPHLSQEQVTKTIADGFPAENLNLLVGGIPVKDDEKDAVKKGVLQILHDKYGVSEEDFISAELEAVPAVKAKDVGFDRAFVASYGHDDRVCTYPEITATLQTETEQTVLCILADKEEIGSEGNTGMQCVLINDILNEIARSYGVNPSVLREHSKCISADVTAGYDPAYASAFEEMNAGFVNCGVTMNKFTGSRGKSGSNDASAEYIGYLRGVLAKENVIWQTGELGRVDLGGGGTVAKFIANMNIDTVDMGVPVLSMHAPYELISKADIYTAHKAFSAFVK
;
A
#
# COMPACT_ATOMS: atom_id res chain seq x y z
N MET A 1 -25.07 -17.23 -30.30
CA MET A 1 -24.13 -17.26 -29.16
C MET A 1 -23.09 -16.19 -29.45
N ASP A 2 -22.94 -15.19 -28.57
CA ASP A 2 -21.83 -14.21 -28.68
C ASP A 2 -20.56 -14.88 -28.10
N LEU A 3 -19.53 -14.98 -28.92
CA LEU A 3 -18.24 -15.62 -28.56
C LEU A 3 -17.14 -14.58 -28.28
N THR A 4 -17.50 -13.29 -28.28
CA THR A 4 -16.54 -12.20 -28.06
C THR A 4 -16.36 -11.92 -26.60
N TYR A 5 -15.11 -11.59 -26.20
CA TYR A 5 -14.84 -11.00 -24.88
C TYR A 5 -15.29 -9.53 -24.88
N LYS A 6 -16.07 -9.16 -23.86
CA LYS A 6 -16.49 -7.77 -23.64
C LYS A 6 -16.17 -7.38 -22.19
N ARG A 7 -15.39 -6.34 -22.04
CA ARG A 7 -15.17 -5.71 -20.74
C ARG A 7 -16.49 -5.09 -20.26
N GLN A 8 -16.82 -5.30 -19.00
CA GLN A 8 -18.08 -4.86 -18.40
C GLN A 8 -17.83 -3.63 -17.51
N ASN A 9 -18.65 -2.61 -17.63
CA ASN A 9 -18.62 -1.49 -16.72
C ASN A 9 -19.52 -1.79 -15.51
N VAL A 10 -18.97 -1.73 -14.31
CA VAL A 10 -19.66 -2.09 -13.06
C VAL A 10 -20.87 -1.19 -12.84
N TYR A 11 -20.71 0.12 -12.99
CA TYR A 11 -21.82 1.08 -12.78
C TYR A 11 -22.97 0.92 -13.79
N ALA A 12 -22.67 0.46 -14.99
CA ALA A 12 -23.70 0.20 -16.01
C ALA A 12 -24.55 -1.04 -15.72
N LEU A 13 -24.07 -1.95 -14.87
CA LEU A 13 -24.73 -3.19 -14.52
C LEU A 13 -25.32 -3.19 -13.10
N ALA A 14 -24.81 -2.30 -12.23
CA ALA A 14 -25.21 -2.21 -10.84
C ALA A 14 -26.64 -1.72 -10.69
N ASP A 15 -27.43 -2.39 -9.85
CA ASP A 15 -28.72 -1.90 -9.38
C ASP A 15 -28.57 -0.85 -8.25
N GLU A 16 -29.67 -0.29 -7.77
CA GLU A 16 -29.66 0.74 -6.71
C GLU A 16 -29.02 0.24 -5.40
N ASN A 17 -29.20 -1.03 -5.05
CA ASN A 17 -28.64 -1.62 -3.84
C ASN A 17 -27.10 -1.77 -3.98
N GLU A 18 -26.64 -2.22 -5.14
CA GLU A 18 -25.21 -2.35 -5.43
C GLU A 18 -24.53 -0.97 -5.50
N LEU A 19 -25.16 0.02 -6.12
CA LEU A 19 -24.67 1.42 -6.12
C LEU A 19 -24.51 1.96 -4.70
N LYS A 20 -25.51 1.68 -3.83
CA LYS A 20 -25.41 2.05 -2.41
C LYS A 20 -24.29 1.32 -1.70
N ALA A 21 -24.14 0.01 -1.92
CA ALA A 21 -23.08 -0.78 -1.31
C ALA A 21 -21.68 -0.29 -1.75
N ILE A 22 -21.48 0.03 -3.03
CA ILE A 22 -20.25 0.65 -3.56
C ILE A 22 -19.95 1.96 -2.82
N SER A 23 -20.96 2.82 -2.66
CA SER A 23 -20.79 4.10 -1.98
C SER A 23 -20.43 3.92 -0.50
N ASP A 24 -21.17 3.07 0.22
CA ASP A 24 -20.97 2.83 1.64
C ASP A 24 -19.58 2.19 1.91
N TYR A 25 -19.18 1.23 1.08
CA TYR A 25 -17.87 0.59 1.17
C TYR A 25 -16.73 1.60 1.00
N ALA A 26 -16.86 2.50 0.02
CA ALA A 26 -15.89 3.56 -0.20
C ALA A 26 -15.79 4.57 0.95
N GLN A 27 -16.85 4.78 1.76
CA GLN A 27 -16.75 5.63 2.96
C GLN A 27 -15.87 5.00 4.04
N GLY A 28 -15.98 3.68 4.25
CA GLY A 28 -15.09 2.94 5.14
C GLY A 28 -13.63 3.01 4.68
N TYR A 29 -13.41 2.81 3.39
CA TYR A 29 -12.09 2.89 2.79
C TYR A 29 -11.44 4.28 2.93
N LYS A 30 -12.19 5.37 2.70
CA LYS A 30 -11.65 6.73 2.90
C LYS A 30 -11.20 6.98 4.33
N LYS A 31 -11.91 6.46 5.33
CA LYS A 31 -11.47 6.56 6.73
C LYS A 31 -10.18 5.80 6.97
N PHE A 32 -10.06 4.60 6.41
CA PHE A 32 -8.84 3.79 6.50
C PHE A 32 -7.63 4.53 5.91
N LEU A 33 -7.78 5.17 4.76
CA LEU A 33 -6.74 6.01 4.14
C LEU A 33 -6.36 7.22 5.00
N ASP A 34 -7.35 7.90 5.59
CA ASP A 34 -7.13 9.09 6.41
C ASP A 34 -6.46 8.75 7.76
N ASN A 35 -6.66 7.55 8.28
CA ASN A 35 -6.07 7.08 9.53
C ASN A 35 -4.67 6.50 9.36
N GLY A 36 -4.40 5.85 8.23
CA GLY A 36 -3.13 5.16 7.96
C GLY A 36 -2.39 5.73 6.76
N LYS A 37 -1.46 6.66 6.98
CA LYS A 37 -0.62 7.23 5.92
C LYS A 37 0.77 6.60 5.83
N THR A 38 1.19 5.90 6.86
CA THR A 38 2.44 5.14 6.91
C THR A 38 2.14 3.66 7.13
N GLU A 39 3.10 2.79 6.82
CA GLU A 39 2.96 1.35 7.07
C GLU A 39 2.67 1.06 8.55
N ARG A 40 3.27 1.82 9.46
CA ARG A 40 3.06 1.67 10.91
C ARG A 40 1.64 2.02 11.32
N GLU A 41 1.10 3.09 10.76
CA GLU A 41 -0.27 3.52 11.04
C GLU A 41 -1.30 2.55 10.47
N VAL A 42 -1.07 2.04 9.24
CA VAL A 42 -1.93 1.03 8.62
C VAL A 42 -1.95 -0.26 9.45
N VAL A 43 -0.78 -0.72 9.92
CA VAL A 43 -0.69 -1.91 10.79
C VAL A 43 -1.40 -1.67 12.13
N ALA A 44 -1.20 -0.50 12.76
CA ALA A 44 -1.85 -0.18 14.03
C ALA A 44 -3.37 -0.11 13.90
N GLU A 45 -3.90 0.58 12.90
CA GLU A 45 -5.34 0.65 12.58
C GLU A 45 -5.92 -0.73 12.29
N SER A 46 -5.19 -1.55 11.54
CA SER A 46 -5.59 -2.92 11.22
C SER A 46 -5.64 -3.81 12.46
N VAL A 47 -4.65 -3.72 13.35
CA VAL A 47 -4.63 -4.46 14.62
C VAL A 47 -5.82 -4.06 15.50
N GLU A 48 -6.06 -2.76 15.67
CA GLU A 48 -7.21 -2.28 16.45
C GLU A 48 -8.55 -2.79 15.89
N TRP A 49 -8.65 -2.86 14.56
CA TRP A 49 -9.85 -3.36 13.89
C TRP A 49 -10.05 -4.86 14.10
N ILE A 50 -9.02 -5.69 13.81
CA ILE A 50 -9.14 -7.15 13.92
C ILE A 50 -9.31 -7.63 15.35
N GLU A 51 -8.76 -6.91 16.36
CA GLU A 51 -8.98 -7.21 17.77
C GLU A 51 -10.46 -7.05 18.17
N LYS A 52 -11.16 -6.03 17.64
CA LYS A 52 -12.61 -5.84 17.81
C LYS A 52 -13.42 -6.99 17.21
N GLU A 53 -12.88 -7.69 16.20
CA GLU A 53 -13.46 -8.87 15.56
C GLU A 53 -13.02 -10.18 16.24
N GLY A 54 -12.32 -10.10 17.39
CA GLY A 54 -11.94 -11.22 18.23
C GLY A 54 -10.64 -11.92 17.87
N TYR A 55 -9.82 -11.32 17.02
CA TYR A 55 -8.48 -11.83 16.76
C TYR A 55 -7.55 -11.56 17.95
N LYS A 56 -6.60 -12.46 18.16
CA LYS A 56 -5.65 -12.42 19.29
C LYS A 56 -4.21 -12.46 18.76
N PRO A 57 -3.27 -11.84 19.49
CA PRO A 57 -1.86 -11.94 19.14
C PRO A 57 -1.37 -13.37 19.18
N TYR A 58 -0.60 -13.76 18.17
CA TYR A 58 0.03 -15.08 18.05
C TYR A 58 1.50 -15.00 18.37
N THR A 59 2.01 -15.99 19.11
CA THR A 59 3.44 -16.17 19.34
C THR A 59 3.94 -17.40 18.59
N LEU A 60 5.03 -17.26 17.84
CA LEU A 60 5.64 -18.39 17.14
C LEU A 60 5.95 -19.54 18.12
N GLY A 61 5.53 -20.73 17.76
CA GLY A 61 5.64 -21.92 18.59
C GLY A 61 4.34 -22.32 19.31
N ASP A 62 3.37 -21.43 19.44
CA ASP A 62 2.06 -21.77 20.00
C ASP A 62 1.28 -22.71 19.05
N ALA A 63 0.35 -23.48 19.61
CA ALA A 63 -0.52 -24.32 18.80
C ALA A 63 -1.63 -23.50 18.13
N ILE A 64 -1.94 -23.84 16.88
CA ILE A 64 -3.06 -23.28 16.11
C ILE A 64 -4.13 -24.36 15.99
N THR A 65 -5.37 -24.03 16.33
CA THR A 65 -6.51 -24.97 16.28
C THR A 65 -7.61 -24.44 15.35
N PRO A 66 -8.40 -25.31 14.71
CA PRO A 66 -9.54 -24.88 13.92
C PRO A 66 -10.49 -23.98 14.72
N GLY A 67 -10.85 -22.85 14.14
CA GLY A 67 -11.67 -21.82 14.78
C GLY A 67 -10.87 -20.65 15.37
N ASP A 68 -9.55 -20.77 15.51
CA ASP A 68 -8.72 -19.68 16.01
C ASP A 68 -8.70 -18.50 15.04
N LYS A 69 -8.74 -17.30 15.62
CA LYS A 69 -8.54 -16.02 14.98
C LYS A 69 -7.28 -15.38 15.56
N LEU A 70 -6.19 -15.38 14.81
CA LEU A 70 -4.86 -15.02 15.30
C LEU A 70 -4.24 -13.96 14.41
N TYR A 71 -3.32 -13.17 14.97
CA TYR A 71 -2.49 -12.29 14.18
C TYR A 71 -1.05 -12.25 14.70
N TYR A 72 -0.10 -12.09 13.79
CA TYR A 72 1.30 -11.83 14.11
C TYR A 72 1.70 -10.44 13.60
N ASN A 73 2.00 -9.55 14.54
CA ASN A 73 2.47 -8.20 14.24
C ASN A 73 4.00 -8.22 14.04
N ASN A 74 4.44 -8.03 12.80
CA ASN A 74 5.85 -8.01 12.45
C ASN A 74 6.45 -6.60 12.65
N ARG A 75 6.88 -6.31 13.87
CA ARG A 75 7.58 -5.06 14.25
C ARG A 75 6.79 -3.78 14.02
N GLY A 76 5.46 -3.85 13.99
CA GLY A 76 4.59 -2.72 13.71
C GLY A 76 4.65 -2.21 12.27
N LYS A 77 5.21 -2.99 11.34
CA LYS A 77 5.36 -2.60 9.92
C LYS A 77 4.74 -3.59 8.95
N GLY A 78 4.48 -4.80 9.38
CA GLY A 78 3.77 -5.82 8.63
C GLY A 78 2.84 -6.60 9.54
N LEU A 79 1.83 -7.24 8.98
CA LEU A 79 0.81 -7.95 9.75
C LEU A 79 0.41 -9.25 9.04
N PHE A 80 0.32 -10.33 9.79
CA PHE A 80 -0.19 -11.61 9.33
C PHE A 80 -1.48 -11.89 10.10
N ILE A 81 -2.60 -12.02 9.40
CA ILE A 81 -3.93 -12.24 9.96
C ILE A 81 -4.35 -13.65 9.57
N LEU A 82 -4.48 -14.54 10.55
CA LEU A 82 -4.80 -15.95 10.36
C LEU A 82 -6.19 -16.26 10.89
N ARG A 83 -7.03 -16.82 10.03
CA ARG A 83 -8.26 -17.50 10.40
C ARG A 83 -8.05 -19.00 10.17
N ALA A 84 -7.98 -19.77 11.25
CA ALA A 84 -7.74 -21.21 11.20
C ALA A 84 -9.05 -21.93 10.86
N GLY A 85 -9.13 -22.55 9.70
CA GLY A 85 -10.31 -23.24 9.19
C GLY A 85 -10.43 -24.67 9.68
N SER A 86 -11.60 -25.29 9.48
CA SER A 86 -11.88 -26.70 9.78
C SER A 86 -11.74 -27.63 8.56
N ALA A 87 -11.59 -27.08 7.35
CA ALA A 87 -11.40 -27.87 6.13
C ALA A 87 -10.09 -28.67 6.17
N ASP A 88 -10.08 -29.81 5.46
CA ASP A 88 -8.87 -30.66 5.34
C ASP A 88 -7.74 -29.89 4.63
N ILE A 89 -6.85 -29.34 5.44
CA ILE A 89 -5.77 -28.47 4.95
C ILE A 89 -4.72 -29.23 4.11
N ALA A 90 -4.63 -30.57 4.26
CA ALA A 90 -3.77 -31.39 3.41
C ALA A 90 -4.25 -31.46 1.97
N LYS A 91 -5.56 -31.23 1.74
CA LYS A 91 -6.15 -31.21 0.39
C LYS A 91 -6.41 -29.82 -0.14
N ASN A 92 -6.74 -28.89 0.76
CA ASN A 92 -7.18 -27.55 0.38
C ASN A 92 -6.06 -26.49 0.48
N GLY A 93 -5.01 -26.78 1.26
CA GLY A 93 -3.97 -25.79 1.56
C GLY A 93 -4.51 -24.60 2.35
N VAL A 94 -3.83 -23.50 2.24
CA VAL A 94 -4.20 -22.19 2.79
C VAL A 94 -4.65 -21.26 1.66
N ARG A 95 -5.69 -20.48 1.90
CA ARG A 95 -6.04 -19.34 1.02
C ARG A 95 -5.26 -18.13 1.47
N ILE A 96 -4.35 -17.67 0.64
CA ILE A 96 -3.45 -16.56 0.96
C ILE A 96 -3.88 -15.33 0.19
N LEU A 97 -4.07 -14.23 0.91
CA LEU A 97 -4.21 -12.89 0.36
C LEU A 97 -2.98 -12.11 0.79
N VAL A 98 -2.36 -11.37 -0.11
CA VAL A 98 -1.18 -10.57 0.23
C VAL A 98 -1.19 -9.25 -0.54
N ALA A 99 -1.09 -8.13 0.22
CA ALA A 99 -0.95 -6.77 -0.26
C ALA A 99 0.18 -6.06 0.50
N HIS A 100 0.67 -4.93 0.00
CA HIS A 100 1.63 -4.14 0.77
C HIS A 100 1.00 -2.91 1.42
N VAL A 101 1.69 -2.34 2.39
CA VAL A 101 1.18 -1.22 3.20
C VAL A 101 2.09 0.00 3.18
N ASP A 102 3.31 -0.13 2.70
CA ASP A 102 4.20 0.98 2.40
C ASP A 102 3.77 1.70 1.11
N SER A 103 4.14 2.94 0.96
CA SER A 103 3.84 3.77 -0.22
C SER A 103 4.99 4.72 -0.50
N PRO A 104 5.18 5.19 -1.75
CA PRO A 104 6.22 6.17 -2.08
C PRO A 104 6.08 7.46 -1.26
N ARG A 105 7.19 7.95 -0.71
CA ARG A 105 7.23 9.07 0.23
C ARG A 105 8.60 9.74 0.31
N LEU A 106 8.75 10.69 1.24
CA LEU A 106 10.04 11.30 1.56
C LEU A 106 10.42 10.99 3.01
N ASP A 107 11.43 10.14 3.22
CA ASP A 107 11.97 9.88 4.55
C ASP A 107 12.92 10.99 4.99
N LEU A 108 12.90 11.38 6.27
CA LEU A 108 13.91 12.29 6.82
C LEU A 108 15.26 11.57 6.92
N LYS A 109 16.35 12.28 6.58
CA LYS A 109 17.71 11.75 6.79
C LYS A 109 18.06 11.72 8.30
N GLN A 110 19.07 10.95 8.69
CA GLN A 110 19.48 10.78 10.10
C GLN A 110 20.00 12.08 10.75
N VAL A 111 20.54 13.01 9.97
CA VAL A 111 20.91 14.35 10.43
C VAL A 111 20.21 15.36 9.50
N PRO A 112 18.89 15.58 9.71
CA PRO A 112 18.09 16.28 8.73
C PRO A 112 18.08 17.80 8.91
N LEU A 113 18.14 18.29 10.14
CA LEU A 113 17.84 19.67 10.47
C LEU A 113 19.02 20.61 10.20
N PHE A 114 18.82 21.63 9.38
CA PHE A 114 19.80 22.68 9.11
C PHE A 114 19.11 24.02 8.95
N GLU A 115 19.89 25.10 9.15
CA GLU A 115 19.46 26.48 8.89
C GLU A 115 20.28 27.07 7.76
N LYS A 116 19.61 27.82 6.88
CA LYS A 116 20.26 28.64 5.85
C LYS A 116 19.40 29.86 5.55
N ALA A 117 20.01 31.04 5.49
CA ALA A 117 19.34 32.32 5.24
C ALA A 117 18.15 32.58 6.19
N SER A 118 18.32 32.25 7.48
CA SER A 118 17.29 32.37 8.53
C SER A 118 16.02 31.53 8.25
N LEU A 119 16.17 30.44 7.55
CA LEU A 119 15.11 29.44 7.33
C LEU A 119 15.62 28.07 7.78
N ALA A 120 14.81 27.36 8.56
CA ALA A 120 15.11 26.00 8.99
C ALA A 120 14.46 24.98 8.05
N TYR A 121 15.22 23.95 7.70
CA TYR A 121 14.82 22.89 6.79
C TYR A 121 15.15 21.51 7.33
N LEU A 122 14.37 20.50 6.91
CA LEU A 122 14.69 19.09 7.09
C LEU A 122 15.09 18.46 5.74
N LYS A 123 16.24 17.80 5.70
CA LYS A 123 16.72 17.02 4.55
C LYS A 123 15.95 15.73 4.43
N THR A 124 15.59 15.38 3.19
CA THR A 124 14.87 14.14 2.88
C THR A 124 15.66 13.22 1.97
N HIS A 125 15.22 11.97 1.93
CA HIS A 125 15.55 10.97 0.92
C HIS A 125 14.24 10.36 0.41
N TYR A 126 14.01 10.35 -0.90
CA TYR A 126 12.79 9.73 -1.42
C TYR A 126 12.83 8.20 -1.25
N TYR A 127 11.67 7.62 -0.98
CA TYR A 127 11.41 6.20 -0.82
C TYR A 127 10.50 5.75 -1.97
N GLY A 128 10.84 4.63 -2.65
CA GLY A 128 10.11 4.14 -3.81
C GLY A 128 10.30 4.99 -5.07
N GLY A 129 9.49 4.74 -6.07
CA GLY A 129 9.56 5.37 -7.39
C GLY A 129 8.69 6.62 -7.50
N ILE A 130 9.23 7.83 -7.32
CA ILE A 130 8.48 9.08 -7.42
C ILE A 130 8.85 9.94 -8.63
N LYS A 131 7.90 10.74 -9.11
CA LYS A 131 8.18 11.90 -9.96
C LYS A 131 8.40 13.11 -9.07
N LYS A 132 9.65 13.47 -8.82
CA LYS A 132 10.07 14.47 -7.82
C LYS A 132 9.33 15.81 -7.92
N TYR A 133 9.01 16.27 -9.13
CA TYR A 133 8.31 17.55 -9.35
C TYR A 133 6.88 17.57 -8.75
N GLN A 134 6.24 16.42 -8.59
CA GLN A 134 4.90 16.33 -8.02
C GLN A 134 4.85 16.61 -6.51
N TRP A 135 5.99 16.54 -5.84
CA TRP A 135 6.14 16.73 -4.39
C TRP A 135 6.44 18.17 -3.98
N LEU A 136 6.64 19.05 -4.98
CA LEU A 136 6.87 20.48 -4.76
C LEU A 136 5.54 21.21 -4.61
N THR A 137 5.52 22.26 -3.80
CA THR A 137 4.39 23.20 -3.66
C THR A 137 3.06 22.58 -3.21
N ILE A 138 3.13 21.45 -2.52
CA ILE A 138 1.95 20.82 -1.90
C ILE A 138 2.11 20.81 -0.36
N PRO A 139 0.99 20.79 0.39
CA PRO A 139 1.06 20.64 1.84
C PRO A 139 1.52 19.22 2.20
N LEU A 140 2.49 19.12 3.10
CA LEU A 140 3.05 17.87 3.60
C LEU A 140 2.88 17.79 5.12
N ALA A 141 2.64 16.60 5.63
CA ALA A 141 2.62 16.22 7.03
C ALA A 141 3.88 15.43 7.39
N ILE A 142 4.24 15.36 8.65
CA ILE A 142 5.32 14.50 9.16
C ILE A 142 4.71 13.48 10.10
N HIS A 143 4.94 12.20 9.80
CA HIS A 143 4.49 11.05 10.57
C HIS A 143 5.67 10.14 10.92
N GLY A 144 5.51 9.31 11.93
CA GLY A 144 6.45 8.26 12.25
C GLY A 144 6.79 8.15 13.72
N VAL A 145 7.96 7.60 14.02
CA VAL A 145 8.42 7.34 15.39
C VAL A 145 9.86 7.79 15.60
N VAL A 146 10.15 8.20 16.82
CA VAL A 146 11.50 8.49 17.31
C VAL A 146 11.79 7.53 18.46
N ALA A 147 12.79 6.66 18.32
CA ALA A 147 13.23 5.78 19.38
C ALA A 147 14.28 6.51 20.22
N LEU A 148 13.94 6.84 21.46
CA LEU A 148 14.83 7.52 22.39
C LEU A 148 15.87 6.57 23.00
N LYS A 149 16.97 7.11 23.54
CA LYS A 149 18.06 6.32 24.13
C LYS A 149 17.65 5.45 25.31
N ASP A 150 16.57 5.80 26.00
CA ASP A 150 16.03 5.02 27.13
C ASP A 150 15.14 3.87 26.70
N GLY A 151 14.94 3.66 25.38
CA GLY A 151 14.09 2.63 24.80
C GLY A 151 12.63 3.08 24.61
N THR A 152 12.28 4.29 24.98
CA THR A 152 10.94 4.85 24.73
C THR A 152 10.76 5.19 23.25
N ASN A 153 9.60 4.85 22.69
CA ASN A 153 9.21 5.26 21.35
C ASN A 153 8.22 6.43 21.43
N VAL A 154 8.54 7.52 20.75
CA VAL A 154 7.68 8.71 20.66
C VAL A 154 7.06 8.73 19.26
N THR A 155 5.73 8.73 19.19
CA THR A 155 5.00 8.90 17.94
C THR A 155 4.92 10.38 17.59
N VAL A 156 5.27 10.69 16.35
CA VAL A 156 5.15 12.04 15.77
C VAL A 156 4.08 11.97 14.69
N ARG A 157 3.08 12.85 14.79
CA ARG A 157 2.05 13.06 13.78
C ARG A 157 1.68 14.53 13.77
N VAL A 158 2.04 15.24 12.70
CA VAL A 158 1.82 16.68 12.54
C VAL A 158 1.43 16.99 11.11
N GLY A 159 0.37 17.77 10.93
CA GLY A 159 -0.12 18.21 9.62
C GLY A 159 -1.47 17.65 9.24
N GLU A 160 -2.13 16.90 10.15
CA GLU A 160 -3.41 16.25 9.88
C GLU A 160 -4.61 16.99 10.45
N ASP A 161 -4.44 17.65 11.60
CA ASP A 161 -5.50 18.40 12.25
C ASP A 161 -5.60 19.83 11.70
N GLU A 162 -6.80 20.44 11.76
CA GLU A 162 -7.04 21.78 11.22
C GLU A 162 -6.12 22.86 11.85
N ASN A 163 -5.65 22.64 13.07
CA ASN A 163 -4.77 23.57 13.79
C ASN A 163 -3.30 23.20 13.66
N ASP A 164 -2.96 22.10 13.02
CA ASP A 164 -1.57 21.71 12.81
C ASP A 164 -0.94 22.58 11.71
N PRO A 165 0.35 22.91 11.83
CA PRO A 165 1.10 23.43 10.71
C PRO A 165 1.33 22.32 9.68
N VAL A 166 1.39 22.70 8.40
CA VAL A 166 1.87 21.85 7.33
C VAL A 166 3.28 22.24 6.94
N PHE A 167 3.98 21.32 6.27
CA PHE A 167 5.34 21.53 5.76
C PHE A 167 5.32 21.68 4.24
N TYR A 168 6.40 22.22 3.68
CA TYR A 168 6.37 22.68 2.31
C TYR A 168 7.75 22.55 1.65
N ILE A 169 7.78 22.10 0.40
CA ILE A 169 8.97 22.14 -0.44
C ILE A 169 8.76 23.21 -1.48
N THR A 170 9.66 24.19 -1.52
CA THR A 170 9.58 25.33 -2.46
C THR A 170 10.01 24.94 -3.86
N ASP A 171 9.50 25.65 -4.87
CA ASP A 171 9.98 25.59 -6.24
C ASP A 171 10.36 27.00 -6.75
N LEU A 172 11.06 27.06 -7.87
CA LEU A 172 11.38 28.33 -8.53
C LEU A 172 10.13 28.93 -9.16
N LEU A 173 10.00 30.25 -9.05
CA LEU A 173 9.01 30.98 -9.84
C LEU A 173 9.36 30.94 -11.34
N PRO A 174 8.37 31.08 -12.24
CA PRO A 174 8.61 30.97 -13.70
C PRO A 174 9.68 31.91 -14.24
N HIS A 175 9.83 33.13 -13.67
CA HIS A 175 10.79 34.11 -14.11
C HIS A 175 12.26 33.74 -13.81
N LEU A 176 12.52 32.81 -12.91
CA LEU A 176 13.85 32.30 -12.54
C LEU A 176 14.11 30.86 -12.98
N SER A 177 13.16 30.21 -13.64
CA SER A 177 13.22 28.78 -13.97
C SER A 177 13.78 28.46 -15.38
N GLN A 178 14.33 29.43 -16.09
CA GLN A 178 14.78 29.24 -17.49
C GLN A 178 15.76 28.08 -17.67
N GLU A 179 16.73 27.92 -16.77
CA GLU A 179 17.64 26.77 -16.81
C GLU A 179 16.96 25.46 -16.39
N GLN A 180 16.03 25.51 -15.44
CA GLN A 180 15.30 24.35 -14.95
C GLN A 180 14.44 23.71 -16.05
N VAL A 181 13.69 24.52 -16.82
CA VAL A 181 12.77 24.04 -17.86
C VAL A 181 13.48 23.47 -19.10
N THR A 182 14.79 23.71 -19.26
CA THR A 182 15.56 23.10 -20.33
C THR A 182 16.17 21.75 -19.99
N LYS A 183 16.13 21.36 -18.73
CA LYS A 183 16.63 20.06 -18.24
C LYS A 183 15.58 18.96 -18.46
N THR A 184 16.02 17.71 -18.41
CA THR A 184 15.08 16.60 -18.29
C THR A 184 14.27 16.73 -16.99
N ILE A 185 13.09 16.14 -16.93
CA ILE A 185 12.29 16.12 -15.69
C ILE A 185 13.09 15.55 -14.51
N ALA A 186 13.93 14.53 -14.77
CA ALA A 186 14.77 13.93 -13.73
C ALA A 186 15.84 14.90 -13.19
N ASP A 187 16.46 15.67 -14.06
CA ASP A 187 17.57 16.57 -13.72
C ASP A 187 17.10 17.96 -13.26
N GLY A 188 15.91 18.38 -13.70
CA GLY A 188 15.32 19.66 -13.34
C GLY A 188 14.96 19.77 -11.86
N PHE A 189 14.75 18.62 -11.19
CA PHE A 189 14.36 18.51 -9.78
C PHE A 189 15.35 17.60 -9.02
N PRO A 190 16.53 18.10 -8.63
CA PRO A 190 17.50 17.29 -7.88
C PRO A 190 16.94 16.84 -6.54
N ALA A 191 17.14 15.55 -6.18
CA ALA A 191 16.63 14.98 -4.93
C ALA A 191 17.14 15.71 -3.69
N GLU A 192 18.39 16.19 -3.70
CA GLU A 192 18.97 16.97 -2.59
C GLU A 192 18.30 18.33 -2.36
N ASN A 193 17.44 18.78 -3.28
CA ASN A 193 16.64 19.99 -3.12
C ASN A 193 15.25 19.73 -2.53
N LEU A 194 14.85 18.47 -2.34
CA LEU A 194 13.59 18.11 -1.69
C LEU A 194 13.71 18.29 -0.17
N ASN A 195 13.90 19.54 0.27
CA ASN A 195 14.03 19.87 1.70
C ASN A 195 12.73 20.51 2.21
N LEU A 196 12.21 19.99 3.32
CA LEU A 196 11.02 20.52 3.96
C LEU A 196 11.35 21.82 4.70
N LEU A 197 10.68 22.91 4.36
CA LEU A 197 10.70 24.14 5.15
C LEU A 197 9.90 23.91 6.44
N VAL A 198 10.56 24.13 7.60
CA VAL A 198 10.00 23.79 8.92
C VAL A 198 10.05 24.95 9.93
N GLY A 199 10.69 26.05 9.61
CA GLY A 199 10.74 27.20 10.53
C GLY A 199 11.35 28.46 9.92
N GLY A 200 11.02 29.61 10.53
CA GLY A 200 11.51 30.94 10.12
C GLY A 200 11.54 31.95 11.27
N ILE A 201 11.23 31.55 12.52
CA ILE A 201 11.24 32.44 13.69
C ILE A 201 12.49 32.17 14.52
N PRO A 202 13.41 33.15 14.64
CA PRO A 202 14.61 32.96 15.42
C PRO A 202 14.36 33.06 16.94
N VAL A 203 15.10 32.29 17.72
CA VAL A 203 15.20 32.53 19.18
C VAL A 203 15.89 33.86 19.39
N LYS A 204 15.36 34.66 20.34
CA LYS A 204 15.94 35.97 20.70
C LYS A 204 17.32 35.80 21.33
N ASP A 205 18.18 36.76 21.06
CA ASP A 205 19.54 36.87 21.63
C ASP A 205 20.52 35.75 21.20
N ASP A 206 20.19 34.99 20.15
CA ASP A 206 21.07 33.97 19.56
C ASP A 206 21.52 34.39 18.16
N GLU A 207 22.84 34.45 17.91
CA GLU A 207 23.37 34.90 16.61
C GLU A 207 23.58 33.79 15.58
N LYS A 208 23.64 32.53 16.05
CA LYS A 208 23.93 31.40 15.19
C LYS A 208 22.87 30.30 15.29
N ASP A 209 22.38 29.86 14.10
CA ASP A 209 21.38 28.80 13.99
C ASP A 209 20.13 29.07 14.86
N ALA A 210 19.72 30.33 14.97
CA ALA A 210 18.66 30.78 15.87
C ALA A 210 17.28 30.22 15.49
N VAL A 211 16.99 30.07 14.22
CA VAL A 211 15.73 29.45 13.74
C VAL A 211 15.75 27.94 13.98
N LYS A 212 16.87 27.29 13.68
CA LYS A 212 17.06 25.85 13.96
C LYS A 212 16.85 25.55 15.44
N LYS A 213 17.43 26.36 16.34
CA LYS A 213 17.25 26.23 17.80
C LYS A 213 15.79 26.41 18.20
N GLY A 214 15.08 27.34 17.58
CA GLY A 214 13.63 27.54 17.80
C GLY A 214 12.81 26.31 17.43
N VAL A 215 13.11 25.69 16.28
CA VAL A 215 12.45 24.43 15.87
C VAL A 215 12.78 23.30 16.84
N LEU A 216 14.05 23.15 17.27
CA LEU A 216 14.43 22.13 18.25
C LEU A 216 13.74 22.34 19.60
N GLN A 217 13.56 23.58 20.06
CA GLN A 217 12.83 23.86 21.30
C GLN A 217 11.37 23.41 21.19
N ILE A 218 10.70 23.68 20.06
CA ILE A 218 9.31 23.23 19.81
C ILE A 218 9.22 21.70 19.83
N LEU A 219 10.17 21.00 19.18
CA LEU A 219 10.21 19.54 19.15
C LEU A 219 10.48 18.95 20.52
N HIS A 220 11.38 19.58 21.28
CA HIS A 220 11.66 19.16 22.64
C HIS A 220 10.46 19.36 23.58
N ASP A 221 9.82 20.51 23.53
CA ASP A 221 8.68 20.84 24.40
C ASP A 221 7.46 19.95 24.11
N LYS A 222 7.24 19.60 22.84
CA LYS A 222 6.08 18.80 22.43
C LYS A 222 6.33 17.28 22.54
N TYR A 223 7.53 16.81 22.22
CA TYR A 223 7.85 15.40 22.05
C TYR A 223 9.01 14.90 22.91
N GLY A 224 9.73 15.76 23.60
CA GLY A 224 10.94 15.40 24.35
C GLY A 224 12.15 15.07 23.46
N VAL A 225 12.06 15.35 22.15
CA VAL A 225 13.06 14.99 21.15
C VAL A 225 14.18 16.04 21.08
N SER A 226 15.42 15.59 21.06
CA SER A 226 16.62 16.39 20.78
C SER A 226 17.11 16.19 19.35
N GLU A 227 18.10 16.98 18.90
CA GLU A 227 18.67 16.82 17.55
C GLU A 227 19.32 15.43 17.34
N GLU A 228 19.94 14.88 18.39
CA GLU A 228 20.60 13.57 18.32
C GLU A 228 19.58 12.42 18.13
N ASP A 229 18.33 12.57 18.59
CA ASP A 229 17.31 11.55 18.52
C ASP A 229 16.81 11.31 17.08
N PHE A 230 17.05 12.24 16.15
CA PHE A 230 16.79 12.00 14.72
C PHE A 230 17.60 10.84 14.15
N ILE A 231 18.75 10.48 14.75
CA ILE A 231 19.58 9.35 14.28
C ILE A 231 18.82 8.03 14.38
N SER A 232 17.94 7.90 15.37
CA SER A 232 17.09 6.72 15.59
C SER A 232 15.60 7.00 15.31
N ALA A 233 15.33 7.93 14.42
CA ALA A 233 13.98 8.23 13.96
C ALA A 233 13.66 7.55 12.62
N GLU A 234 12.42 7.14 12.48
CA GLU A 234 11.77 6.83 11.22
C GLU A 234 10.63 7.84 11.04
N LEU A 235 10.95 8.97 10.40
CA LEU A 235 10.02 10.08 10.16
C LEU A 235 9.83 10.27 8.65
N GLU A 236 8.60 10.31 8.24
CA GLU A 236 8.13 10.30 6.86
C GLU A 236 7.35 11.58 6.57
N ALA A 237 7.71 12.27 5.50
CA ALA A 237 6.90 13.34 4.96
C ALA A 237 5.93 12.77 3.93
N VAL A 238 4.65 12.95 4.20
CA VAL A 238 3.52 12.45 3.39
C VAL A 238 2.57 13.60 3.05
N PRO A 239 1.74 13.48 1.99
CA PRO A 239 0.77 14.52 1.66
C PRO A 239 -0.24 14.77 2.78
N ALA A 240 -0.36 16.04 3.20
CA ALA A 240 -1.32 16.51 4.22
C ALA A 240 -2.70 16.72 3.61
N VAL A 241 -3.24 15.69 2.96
CA VAL A 241 -4.54 15.73 2.27
C VAL A 241 -5.43 14.58 2.73
N LYS A 242 -6.73 14.83 2.78
CA LYS A 242 -7.73 13.80 3.09
C LYS A 242 -8.25 13.14 1.81
N ALA A 243 -8.69 11.90 1.92
CA ALA A 243 -9.36 11.19 0.85
C ALA A 243 -10.68 11.90 0.44
N LYS A 244 -10.84 12.16 -0.85
CA LYS A 244 -11.99 12.89 -1.38
C LYS A 244 -12.63 12.20 -2.57
N ASP A 245 -13.94 12.37 -2.68
CA ASP A 245 -14.67 12.01 -3.88
C ASP A 245 -14.27 12.91 -5.05
N VAL A 246 -14.13 12.32 -6.24
CA VAL A 246 -13.77 13.01 -7.48
C VAL A 246 -14.84 12.74 -8.55
N GLY A 247 -15.05 13.74 -9.42
CA GLY A 247 -16.09 13.76 -10.45
C GLY A 247 -17.40 14.34 -9.94
N PHE A 248 -18.21 14.88 -10.84
CA PHE A 248 -19.54 15.41 -10.49
C PHE A 248 -20.47 14.32 -9.96
N ASP A 249 -20.30 13.11 -10.45
CA ASP A 249 -21.04 11.90 -10.05
C ASP A 249 -20.42 11.18 -8.84
N ARG A 250 -19.23 11.64 -8.37
CA ARG A 250 -18.49 11.06 -7.25
C ARG A 250 -18.12 9.58 -7.45
N ALA A 251 -17.87 9.17 -8.68
CA ALA A 251 -17.52 7.78 -9.01
C ALA A 251 -16.13 7.37 -8.48
N PHE A 252 -15.26 8.33 -8.21
CA PHE A 252 -13.87 8.09 -7.86
C PHE A 252 -13.52 8.56 -6.44
N VAL A 253 -12.42 8.05 -5.93
CA VAL A 253 -11.73 8.55 -4.72
C VAL A 253 -10.32 8.95 -5.11
N ALA A 254 -9.91 10.15 -4.71
CA ALA A 254 -8.52 10.56 -4.76
C ALA A 254 -7.93 10.63 -3.35
N SER A 255 -6.72 10.11 -3.18
CA SER A 255 -5.98 10.10 -1.92
C SER A 255 -4.50 9.82 -2.15
N TYR A 256 -3.70 10.00 -1.13
CA TYR A 256 -2.35 9.45 -1.04
C TYR A 256 -2.42 7.98 -0.65
N GLY A 257 -1.57 7.16 -1.29
CA GLY A 257 -1.33 5.77 -0.90
C GLY A 257 -2.45 4.80 -1.26
N HIS A 258 -3.15 5.02 -2.39
CA HIS A 258 -3.98 3.97 -2.97
C HIS A 258 -3.13 2.73 -3.29
N ASP A 259 -1.92 2.95 -3.73
CA ASP A 259 -0.87 1.95 -3.88
C ASP A 259 -0.22 1.67 -2.51
N ASP A 260 -0.46 0.52 -1.81
CA ASP A 260 -1.42 -0.53 -2.22
C ASP A 260 -2.54 -0.72 -1.16
N ARG A 261 -2.89 0.35 -0.45
CA ARG A 261 -3.99 0.30 0.55
C ARG A 261 -5.34 0.00 -0.07
N VAL A 262 -5.49 0.23 -1.39
CA VAL A 262 -6.71 -0.09 -2.12
C VAL A 262 -6.91 -1.60 -2.27
N CYS A 263 -5.85 -2.39 -2.17
CA CYS A 263 -5.92 -3.85 -2.11
C CYS A 263 -5.89 -4.36 -0.66
N THR A 264 -5.10 -3.72 0.21
CA THR A 264 -5.04 -4.03 1.66
C THR A 264 -6.42 -3.99 2.33
N TYR A 265 -7.21 -2.94 2.11
CA TYR A 265 -8.52 -2.80 2.74
C TYR A 265 -9.52 -3.90 2.33
N PRO A 266 -9.69 -4.24 1.03
CA PRO A 266 -10.52 -5.36 0.61
C PRO A 266 -10.03 -6.72 1.14
N GLU A 267 -8.74 -6.96 1.28
CA GLU A 267 -8.20 -8.19 1.84
C GLU A 267 -8.60 -8.37 3.31
N ILE A 268 -8.45 -7.31 4.10
CA ILE A 268 -8.87 -7.32 5.51
C ILE A 268 -10.39 -7.57 5.59
N THR A 269 -11.20 -6.82 4.84
CA THR A 269 -12.67 -6.97 4.89
C THR A 269 -13.12 -8.35 4.42
N ALA A 270 -12.50 -8.92 3.38
CA ALA A 270 -12.79 -10.26 2.91
C ALA A 270 -12.44 -11.32 3.98
N THR A 271 -11.27 -11.18 4.62
CA THR A 271 -10.83 -12.09 5.69
C THR A 271 -11.76 -12.06 6.91
N LEU A 272 -12.23 -10.87 7.30
CA LEU A 272 -13.07 -10.69 8.49
C LEU A 272 -14.52 -11.08 8.24
N GLN A 273 -15.09 -10.76 7.09
CA GLN A 273 -16.53 -10.80 6.83
C GLN A 273 -17.02 -12.08 6.11
N THR A 274 -16.10 -12.84 5.48
CA THR A 274 -16.50 -14.02 4.72
C THR A 274 -16.59 -15.26 5.62
N GLU A 275 -17.75 -15.88 5.70
CA GLU A 275 -17.91 -17.20 6.34
C GLU A 275 -17.25 -18.29 5.48
N THR A 276 -16.33 -19.05 6.05
CA THR A 276 -15.60 -20.10 5.36
C THR A 276 -15.06 -21.17 6.32
N GLU A 277 -14.96 -22.41 5.84
CA GLU A 277 -14.23 -23.49 6.50
C GLU A 277 -12.75 -23.55 6.10
N GLN A 278 -12.33 -22.77 5.11
CA GLN A 278 -10.93 -22.72 4.68
C GLN A 278 -10.04 -22.02 5.72
N THR A 279 -8.79 -22.44 5.79
CA THR A 279 -7.77 -21.66 6.50
C THR A 279 -7.36 -20.47 5.60
N VAL A 280 -7.47 -19.26 6.14
CA VAL A 280 -7.17 -18.01 5.44
C VAL A 280 -5.99 -17.33 6.11
N LEU A 281 -5.01 -16.89 5.32
CA LEU A 281 -3.89 -16.09 5.76
C LEU A 281 -3.86 -14.80 4.92
N CYS A 282 -4.16 -13.67 5.56
CA CYS A 282 -4.00 -12.34 4.96
C CYS A 282 -2.68 -11.74 5.44
N ILE A 283 -1.87 -11.23 4.51
CA ILE A 283 -0.52 -10.72 4.76
C ILE A 283 -0.46 -9.26 4.31
N LEU A 284 -0.19 -8.37 5.24
CA LEU A 284 0.10 -6.97 4.98
C LEU A 284 1.61 -6.80 5.04
N ALA A 285 2.24 -6.62 3.88
CA ALA A 285 3.68 -6.59 3.72
C ALA A 285 4.24 -5.16 3.75
N ASP A 286 5.49 -5.02 4.19
CA ASP A 286 6.26 -3.77 4.15
C ASP A 286 7.32 -3.85 3.04
N LYS A 287 7.82 -2.69 2.60
CA LYS A 287 8.98 -2.54 1.70
C LYS A 287 8.80 -3.06 0.28
N GLU A 288 7.57 -3.23 -0.19
CA GLU A 288 7.35 -3.57 -1.61
C GLU A 288 8.03 -2.55 -2.52
N GLU A 289 7.80 -1.28 -2.26
CA GLU A 289 8.25 -0.13 -3.03
C GLU A 289 9.77 0.02 -3.17
N ILE A 290 10.52 -0.69 -2.33
CA ILE A 290 12.00 -0.71 -2.35
C ILE A 290 12.57 -2.11 -2.56
N GLY A 291 11.76 -3.07 -3.06
CA GLY A 291 12.19 -4.40 -3.48
C GLY A 291 11.96 -5.52 -2.48
N SER A 292 11.13 -5.32 -1.46
CA SER A 292 10.69 -6.35 -0.48
C SER A 292 11.81 -7.00 0.34
N GLU A 293 12.99 -6.40 0.42
CA GLU A 293 14.12 -6.93 1.19
C GLU A 293 14.03 -6.57 2.69
N GLY A 294 14.77 -7.32 3.52
CA GLY A 294 14.82 -7.11 4.96
C GLY A 294 13.79 -7.90 5.74
N ASN A 295 13.74 -7.67 7.05
CA ASN A 295 13.01 -8.51 8.01
C ASN A 295 11.49 -8.21 8.12
N THR A 296 11.00 -7.20 7.43
CA THR A 296 9.58 -6.85 7.33
C THR A 296 9.04 -7.00 5.91
N GLY A 297 9.91 -7.07 4.90
CA GLY A 297 9.56 -7.29 3.50
C GLY A 297 9.25 -8.75 3.18
N MET A 298 8.68 -8.99 2.00
CA MET A 298 8.22 -10.31 1.56
C MET A 298 9.35 -11.32 1.29
N GLN A 299 10.61 -10.89 1.22
CA GLN A 299 11.77 -11.78 1.10
C GLN A 299 12.25 -12.34 2.44
N CYS A 300 11.65 -11.93 3.58
CA CYS A 300 11.99 -12.49 4.88
C CYS A 300 11.50 -13.94 5.03
N VAL A 301 12.15 -14.69 5.91
CA VAL A 301 11.79 -16.11 6.17
C VAL A 301 10.47 -16.26 6.94
N LEU A 302 9.95 -15.21 7.54
CA LEU A 302 8.79 -15.24 8.44
C LEU A 302 7.54 -15.85 7.81
N ILE A 303 7.29 -15.59 6.52
CA ILE A 303 6.15 -16.21 5.81
C ILE A 303 6.27 -17.73 5.81
N ASN A 304 7.46 -18.24 5.49
CA ASN A 304 7.72 -19.67 5.50
C ASN A 304 7.60 -20.25 6.91
N ASP A 305 8.04 -19.51 7.93
CA ASP A 305 7.93 -19.92 9.32
C ASP A 305 6.45 -20.02 9.74
N ILE A 306 5.61 -19.03 9.42
CA ILE A 306 4.17 -19.05 9.71
C ILE A 306 3.48 -20.22 8.98
N LEU A 307 3.78 -20.45 7.71
CA LEU A 307 3.24 -21.62 6.98
C LEU A 307 3.67 -22.95 7.60
N ASN A 308 4.91 -23.04 8.09
CA ASN A 308 5.40 -24.22 8.79
C ASN A 308 4.69 -24.41 10.15
N GLU A 309 4.41 -23.33 10.89
CA GLU A 309 3.65 -23.38 12.14
C GLU A 309 2.20 -23.87 11.91
N ILE A 310 1.56 -23.37 10.85
CA ILE A 310 0.24 -23.85 10.43
C ILE A 310 0.31 -25.35 10.10
N ALA A 311 1.24 -25.76 9.26
CA ALA A 311 1.41 -27.16 8.86
C ALA A 311 1.65 -28.06 10.08
N ARG A 312 2.53 -27.67 10.99
CA ARG A 312 2.83 -28.37 12.24
C ARG A 312 1.58 -28.56 13.11
N SER A 313 0.81 -27.49 13.28
CA SER A 313 -0.39 -27.48 14.12
C SER A 313 -1.49 -28.42 13.60
N TYR A 314 -1.60 -28.54 12.28
CA TYR A 314 -2.54 -29.46 11.63
C TYR A 314 -1.96 -30.87 11.36
N GLY A 315 -0.72 -31.14 11.74
CA GLY A 315 -0.07 -32.42 11.51
C GLY A 315 0.18 -32.75 10.03
N VAL A 316 0.37 -31.74 9.19
CA VAL A 316 0.58 -31.86 7.74
C VAL A 316 2.03 -31.54 7.40
N ASN A 317 2.57 -32.22 6.38
CA ASN A 317 3.90 -31.89 5.86
C ASN A 317 3.88 -30.46 5.23
N PRO A 318 4.79 -29.55 5.61
CA PRO A 318 4.82 -28.20 5.07
C PRO A 318 4.88 -28.12 3.53
N SER A 319 5.54 -29.07 2.85
CA SER A 319 5.59 -29.11 1.40
C SER A 319 4.22 -29.44 0.80
N VAL A 320 3.44 -30.35 1.40
CA VAL A 320 2.07 -30.68 1.00
C VAL A 320 1.15 -29.48 1.22
N LEU A 321 1.29 -28.80 2.36
CA LEU A 321 0.54 -27.57 2.63
C LEU A 321 0.75 -26.54 1.51
N ARG A 322 2.00 -26.24 1.18
CA ARG A 322 2.32 -25.23 0.16
C ARG A 322 1.82 -25.64 -1.23
N GLU A 323 2.00 -26.89 -1.63
CA GLU A 323 1.56 -27.40 -2.93
C GLU A 323 0.04 -27.26 -3.15
N HIS A 324 -0.76 -27.37 -2.08
CA HIS A 324 -2.22 -27.23 -2.17
C HIS A 324 -2.71 -25.81 -1.83
N SER A 325 -1.83 -24.93 -1.36
CA SER A 325 -2.16 -23.54 -1.08
C SER A 325 -2.34 -22.74 -2.37
N LYS A 326 -3.15 -21.69 -2.26
CA LYS A 326 -3.43 -20.77 -3.36
C LYS A 326 -3.33 -19.33 -2.87
N CYS A 327 -2.80 -18.47 -3.73
CA CYS A 327 -2.56 -17.07 -3.38
C CYS A 327 -3.13 -16.11 -4.44
N ILE A 328 -3.80 -15.08 -3.98
CA ILE A 328 -3.96 -13.83 -4.71
C ILE A 328 -2.97 -12.84 -4.11
N SER A 329 -2.02 -12.39 -4.93
CA SER A 329 -1.17 -11.25 -4.65
C SER A 329 -1.92 -10.02 -5.12
N ALA A 330 -2.48 -9.29 -4.18
CA ALA A 330 -3.20 -8.08 -4.53
C ALA A 330 -2.22 -6.92 -4.56
N ASP A 331 -2.02 -6.40 -5.75
CA ASP A 331 -1.20 -5.22 -6.02
C ASP A 331 -1.89 -4.43 -7.13
N VAL A 332 -1.80 -3.12 -7.09
CA VAL A 332 -2.45 -2.25 -8.05
C VAL A 332 -1.95 -2.49 -9.47
N THR A 333 -2.75 -2.12 -10.45
CA THR A 333 -2.31 -2.08 -11.85
C THR A 333 -2.51 -0.68 -12.43
N ALA A 334 -1.73 -0.33 -13.47
CA ALA A 334 -1.91 0.95 -14.14
C ALA A 334 -3.26 0.97 -14.87
N GLY A 335 -4.14 1.88 -14.45
CA GLY A 335 -5.38 2.17 -15.16
C GLY A 335 -5.11 2.83 -16.51
N TYR A 336 -5.80 2.40 -17.57
CA TYR A 336 -5.72 3.03 -18.88
C TYR A 336 -6.15 4.48 -18.78
N ASP A 337 -5.24 5.39 -19.12
CA ASP A 337 -5.51 6.82 -19.16
C ASP A 337 -5.51 7.31 -20.61
N PRO A 338 -6.67 7.77 -21.15
CA PRO A 338 -6.76 8.29 -22.52
C PRO A 338 -5.83 9.47 -22.81
N ALA A 339 -5.46 10.25 -21.78
CA ALA A 339 -4.50 11.35 -21.94
C ALA A 339 -3.07 10.87 -22.22
N TYR A 340 -2.77 9.61 -21.89
CA TYR A 340 -1.48 8.96 -22.06
C TYR A 340 -1.60 7.63 -22.81
N ALA A 341 -2.54 7.52 -23.75
CA ALA A 341 -2.85 6.30 -24.48
C ALA A 341 -1.62 5.62 -25.09
N SER A 342 -0.61 6.37 -25.51
CA SER A 342 0.62 5.84 -26.10
C SER A 342 1.49 5.02 -25.13
N ALA A 343 1.23 5.09 -23.81
CA ALA A 343 1.94 4.28 -22.81
C ALA A 343 1.33 2.87 -22.64
N PHE A 344 0.14 2.61 -23.19
CA PHE A 344 -0.63 1.38 -23.00
C PHE A 344 -0.81 0.57 -24.31
N GLU A 345 -1.06 -0.72 -24.14
CA GLU A 345 -1.70 -1.56 -25.16
C GLU A 345 -3.19 -1.71 -24.74
N GLU A 346 -4.08 -1.02 -25.43
CA GLU A 346 -5.46 -0.77 -25.01
C GLU A 346 -6.29 -2.05 -24.81
N MET A 347 -6.07 -3.08 -25.65
CA MET A 347 -6.86 -4.31 -25.56
C MET A 347 -6.61 -5.08 -24.26
N ASN A 348 -5.39 -5.01 -23.73
CA ASN A 348 -4.95 -5.73 -22.54
C ASN A 348 -4.69 -4.82 -21.33
N ALA A 349 -5.00 -3.53 -21.41
CA ALA A 349 -4.90 -2.62 -20.26
C ALA A 349 -6.09 -2.79 -19.30
N GLY A 350 -5.88 -2.54 -18.00
CA GLY A 350 -6.95 -2.41 -17.02
C GLY A 350 -7.68 -1.07 -17.17
N PHE A 351 -9.00 -1.07 -17.09
CA PHE A 351 -9.82 0.15 -17.17
C PHE A 351 -10.49 0.43 -15.83
N VAL A 352 -10.51 1.67 -15.41
CA VAL A 352 -11.30 2.08 -14.26
C VAL A 352 -12.80 1.87 -14.51
N ASN A 353 -13.55 1.57 -13.46
CA ASN A 353 -14.97 1.23 -13.49
C ASN A 353 -15.30 -0.15 -14.11
N CYS A 354 -14.29 -0.96 -14.41
CA CYS A 354 -14.50 -2.27 -15.04
C CYS A 354 -14.19 -3.45 -14.11
N GLY A 355 -14.08 -3.18 -12.83
CA GLY A 355 -13.85 -4.16 -11.79
C GLY A 355 -12.38 -4.48 -11.53
N VAL A 356 -12.17 -5.35 -10.54
CA VAL A 356 -10.83 -5.84 -10.18
C VAL A 356 -10.12 -6.44 -11.38
N THR A 357 -8.82 -6.19 -11.50
CA THR A 357 -8.01 -6.61 -12.64
C THR A 357 -7.15 -7.81 -12.26
N MET A 358 -7.24 -8.89 -13.03
CA MET A 358 -6.38 -10.07 -12.91
C MET A 358 -5.23 -9.94 -13.91
N ASN A 359 -4.00 -9.84 -13.42
CA ASN A 359 -2.79 -9.79 -14.23
C ASN A 359 -2.13 -11.18 -14.22
N LYS A 360 -2.20 -11.89 -15.35
CA LYS A 360 -1.57 -13.21 -15.47
C LYS A 360 -0.06 -13.16 -15.19
N PHE A 361 0.56 -12.05 -15.51
CA PHE A 361 1.95 -11.72 -15.22
C PHE A 361 2.10 -10.21 -15.05
N THR A 362 3.13 -9.83 -14.31
CA THR A 362 3.68 -8.48 -14.20
C THR A 362 5.11 -8.48 -14.78
N GLY A 363 6.06 -7.78 -14.23
CA GLY A 363 7.43 -7.80 -14.72
C GLY A 363 7.65 -6.93 -15.95
N SER A 364 8.87 -6.83 -16.42
CA SER A 364 9.27 -5.94 -17.51
C SER A 364 9.77 -6.67 -18.74
N ARG A 365 9.65 -6.07 -19.91
CA ARG A 365 10.11 -6.60 -21.19
C ARG A 365 9.63 -8.04 -21.43
N GLY A 366 10.54 -9.03 -21.47
CA GLY A 366 10.23 -10.44 -21.61
C GLY A 366 9.71 -11.12 -20.34
N LYS A 367 8.85 -10.48 -19.55
CA LYS A 367 8.30 -10.95 -18.27
C LYS A 367 9.34 -11.19 -17.17
N SER A 368 10.46 -10.46 -17.22
CA SER A 368 11.53 -10.61 -16.23
C SER A 368 11.10 -10.11 -14.86
N GLY A 369 11.46 -10.85 -13.80
CA GLY A 369 11.17 -10.47 -12.40
C GLY A 369 9.71 -10.67 -11.98
N SER A 370 8.94 -11.48 -12.69
CA SER A 370 7.51 -11.71 -12.50
C SER A 370 7.20 -13.16 -12.15
N ASN A 371 6.03 -13.40 -11.58
CA ASN A 371 5.32 -14.66 -11.65
C ASN A 371 4.48 -14.67 -12.96
N ASP A 372 4.54 -15.74 -13.75
CA ASP A 372 3.63 -15.97 -14.90
C ASP A 372 2.67 -17.09 -14.50
N ALA A 373 1.50 -16.72 -14.00
CA ALA A 373 0.52 -17.67 -13.46
C ALA A 373 0.09 -18.71 -14.49
N SER A 374 -0.10 -19.98 -14.06
CA SER A 374 -0.51 -21.07 -14.93
C SER A 374 -1.92 -20.87 -15.48
N ALA A 375 -2.19 -21.43 -16.68
CA ALA A 375 -3.51 -21.36 -17.29
C ALA A 375 -4.57 -22.07 -16.42
N GLU A 376 -4.18 -23.15 -15.74
CA GLU A 376 -5.03 -23.94 -14.85
C GLU A 376 -5.47 -23.11 -13.64
N TYR A 377 -4.56 -22.36 -13.04
CA TYR A 377 -4.89 -21.52 -11.90
C TYR A 377 -5.77 -20.33 -12.29
N ILE A 378 -5.48 -19.69 -13.43
CA ILE A 378 -6.37 -18.66 -14.01
C ILE A 378 -7.76 -19.24 -14.28
N GLY A 379 -7.84 -20.44 -14.84
CA GLY A 379 -9.10 -21.14 -15.09
C GLY A 379 -9.90 -21.42 -13.82
N TYR A 380 -9.22 -21.85 -12.75
CA TYR A 380 -9.79 -22.05 -11.43
C TYR A 380 -10.41 -20.75 -10.89
N LEU A 381 -9.65 -19.65 -10.88
CA LEU A 381 -10.12 -18.35 -10.40
C LEU A 381 -11.31 -17.81 -11.20
N ARG A 382 -11.28 -17.96 -12.53
CA ARG A 382 -12.44 -17.62 -13.38
C ARG A 382 -13.70 -18.36 -12.94
N GLY A 383 -13.57 -19.63 -12.58
CA GLY A 383 -14.67 -20.43 -12.03
C GLY A 383 -15.16 -19.92 -10.68
N VAL A 384 -14.25 -19.53 -9.79
CA VAL A 384 -14.56 -18.96 -8.48
C VAL A 384 -15.34 -17.64 -8.64
N LEU A 385 -14.82 -16.71 -9.43
CA LEU A 385 -15.44 -15.40 -9.66
C LEU A 385 -16.81 -15.50 -10.35
N ALA A 386 -16.96 -16.45 -11.29
CA ALA A 386 -18.22 -16.67 -11.98
C ALA A 386 -19.33 -17.18 -11.06
N LYS A 387 -19.03 -18.03 -10.07
CA LYS A 387 -20.02 -18.52 -9.10
C LYS A 387 -20.62 -17.40 -8.26
N GLU A 388 -19.83 -16.40 -7.92
CA GLU A 388 -20.23 -15.26 -7.08
C GLU A 388 -20.62 -14.04 -7.93
N ASN A 389 -20.73 -14.17 -9.27
CA ASN A 389 -21.07 -13.09 -10.20
C ASN A 389 -20.18 -11.85 -10.03
N VAL A 390 -18.89 -12.03 -9.77
CA VAL A 390 -17.93 -10.94 -9.63
C VAL A 390 -17.57 -10.38 -11.01
N ILE A 391 -17.70 -9.08 -11.19
CA ILE A 391 -17.21 -8.37 -12.38
C ILE A 391 -15.71 -8.18 -12.22
N TRP A 392 -14.97 -8.62 -13.22
CA TRP A 392 -13.50 -8.53 -13.25
C TRP A 392 -13.02 -8.36 -14.70
N GLN A 393 -11.78 -7.98 -14.85
CA GLN A 393 -11.12 -7.81 -16.14
C GLN A 393 -9.69 -8.36 -16.09
N THR A 394 -9.07 -8.53 -17.27
CA THR A 394 -7.63 -8.78 -17.36
C THR A 394 -6.89 -7.47 -17.66
N GLY A 395 -5.61 -7.40 -17.27
CA GLY A 395 -4.77 -6.26 -17.54
C GLY A 395 -3.29 -6.61 -17.65
N GLU A 396 -2.53 -5.67 -18.21
CA GLU A 396 -1.07 -5.65 -18.24
C GLU A 396 -0.60 -4.26 -17.84
N LEU A 397 0.59 -4.17 -17.24
CA LEU A 397 1.18 -2.91 -16.79
C LEU A 397 1.88 -2.20 -17.95
N GLY A 398 1.11 -1.47 -18.78
CA GLY A 398 1.64 -0.71 -19.91
C GLY A 398 1.99 -1.54 -21.14
N ARG A 399 2.70 -0.93 -22.08
CA ARG A 399 3.14 -1.58 -23.31
C ARG A 399 4.38 -2.45 -23.06
N VAL A 400 4.48 -3.57 -23.79
CA VAL A 400 5.73 -4.35 -23.90
C VAL A 400 6.89 -3.40 -24.24
N ASP A 401 8.04 -3.57 -23.64
CA ASP A 401 9.25 -2.73 -23.69
C ASP A 401 9.21 -1.39 -22.90
N LEU A 402 8.04 -0.83 -22.60
CA LEU A 402 7.90 0.42 -21.84
C LEU A 402 7.37 0.18 -20.42
N GLY A 403 6.46 -0.77 -20.26
CA GLY A 403 5.80 -1.05 -19.00
C GLY A 403 6.40 -2.22 -18.25
N GLY A 404 5.74 -2.58 -17.17
CA GLY A 404 6.09 -3.68 -16.30
C GLY A 404 6.73 -3.24 -14.99
N GLY A 405 6.48 -4.02 -13.96
CA GLY A 405 7.03 -3.87 -12.61
C GLY A 405 7.04 -5.23 -11.93
N GLY A 406 7.80 -5.38 -10.85
CA GLY A 406 7.73 -6.56 -9.99
C GLY A 406 6.61 -6.37 -8.97
N THR A 407 6.08 -7.46 -8.46
CA THR A 407 5.12 -7.51 -7.36
C THR A 407 5.59 -8.54 -6.33
N VAL A 408 4.92 -8.60 -5.19
CA VAL A 408 5.23 -9.60 -4.16
C VAL A 408 4.86 -11.03 -4.57
N ALA A 409 4.06 -11.21 -5.61
CA ALA A 409 3.60 -12.52 -6.13
C ALA A 409 4.74 -13.52 -6.34
N LYS A 410 5.85 -13.07 -6.91
CA LYS A 410 7.00 -13.96 -7.21
C LYS A 410 7.57 -14.63 -5.95
N PHE A 411 7.53 -13.97 -4.81
CA PHE A 411 8.07 -14.50 -3.55
C PHE A 411 7.20 -15.62 -3.00
N ILE A 412 5.87 -15.51 -3.13
CA ILE A 412 4.94 -16.57 -2.75
C ILE A 412 5.01 -17.73 -3.76
N ALA A 413 5.03 -17.44 -5.07
CA ALA A 413 5.13 -18.46 -6.12
C ALA A 413 6.41 -19.30 -5.98
N ASN A 414 7.54 -18.68 -5.60
CA ASN A 414 8.80 -19.38 -5.35
C ASN A 414 8.75 -20.36 -4.17
N MET A 415 7.72 -20.30 -3.33
CA MET A 415 7.46 -21.28 -2.27
C MET A 415 6.63 -22.49 -2.73
N ASN A 416 6.45 -22.68 -4.04
CA ASN A 416 5.62 -23.73 -4.65
C ASN A 416 4.13 -23.55 -4.36
N ILE A 417 3.62 -22.32 -4.45
CA ILE A 417 2.22 -21.95 -4.22
C ILE A 417 1.65 -21.36 -5.52
N ASP A 418 0.49 -21.86 -5.96
CA ASP A 418 -0.24 -21.25 -7.08
C ASP A 418 -0.58 -19.80 -6.78
N THR A 419 -0.02 -18.86 -7.54
CA THR A 419 -0.12 -17.42 -7.27
C THR A 419 -0.47 -16.64 -8.54
N VAL A 420 -1.31 -15.61 -8.40
CA VAL A 420 -1.63 -14.64 -9.45
C VAL A 420 -1.75 -13.24 -8.86
N ASP A 421 -1.42 -12.24 -9.66
CA ASP A 421 -1.68 -10.84 -9.31
C ASP A 421 -3.12 -10.45 -9.63
N MET A 422 -3.83 -9.88 -8.64
CA MET A 422 -5.20 -9.40 -8.83
C MET A 422 -5.45 -8.16 -7.97
N GLY A 423 -5.54 -6.99 -8.59
CA GLY A 423 -5.69 -5.73 -7.87
C GLY A 423 -6.54 -4.69 -8.59
N VAL A 424 -6.50 -3.48 -8.08
CA VAL A 424 -7.36 -2.37 -8.53
C VAL A 424 -6.60 -1.51 -9.54
N PRO A 425 -7.24 -1.09 -10.67
CA PRO A 425 -6.63 -0.13 -11.58
C PRO A 425 -6.56 1.26 -10.95
N VAL A 426 -5.34 1.84 -10.93
CA VAL A 426 -5.04 3.15 -10.37
C VAL A 426 -4.62 4.11 -11.48
N LEU A 427 -5.13 5.34 -11.44
CA LEU A 427 -4.64 6.44 -12.26
C LEU A 427 -3.69 7.32 -11.44
N SER A 428 -2.62 7.81 -12.06
CA SER A 428 -1.57 8.60 -11.40
C SER A 428 -0.87 7.84 -10.26
N MET A 429 -0.67 6.53 -10.42
CA MET A 429 0.08 5.68 -9.48
C MET A 429 1.41 6.33 -9.08
N HIS A 430 1.80 6.20 -7.80
CA HIS A 430 2.97 6.84 -7.17
C HIS A 430 2.94 8.38 -7.09
N ALA A 431 1.84 9.01 -7.49
CA ALA A 431 1.69 10.45 -7.25
C ALA A 431 1.33 10.75 -5.79
N PRO A 432 1.59 11.96 -5.28
CA PRO A 432 1.12 12.37 -3.95
C PRO A 432 -0.40 12.30 -3.77
N TYR A 433 -1.13 12.21 -4.88
CA TYR A 433 -2.60 12.14 -4.89
C TYR A 433 -3.05 11.29 -6.08
N GLU A 434 -3.31 10.02 -5.83
CA GLU A 434 -3.70 9.00 -6.79
C GLU A 434 -5.22 8.90 -6.91
N LEU A 435 -5.73 8.20 -7.92
CA LEU A 435 -7.15 8.12 -8.21
C LEU A 435 -7.59 6.67 -8.50
N ILE A 436 -8.66 6.23 -7.82
CA ILE A 436 -9.31 4.93 -8.06
C ILE A 436 -10.82 5.07 -8.24
N SER A 437 -11.44 4.04 -8.84
CA SER A 437 -12.89 3.90 -8.87
C SER A 437 -13.42 3.22 -7.61
N LYS A 438 -14.52 3.77 -7.05
CA LYS A 438 -15.25 3.14 -5.93
C LYS A 438 -15.80 1.76 -6.29
N ALA A 439 -16.21 1.59 -7.56
CA ALA A 439 -16.71 0.31 -8.05
C ALA A 439 -15.62 -0.75 -8.08
N ASP A 440 -14.39 -0.39 -8.47
CA ASP A 440 -13.30 -1.34 -8.62
C ASP A 440 -12.81 -1.86 -7.26
N ILE A 441 -12.69 -1.00 -6.24
CA ILE A 441 -12.34 -1.47 -4.88
C ILE A 441 -13.45 -2.34 -4.29
N TYR A 442 -14.72 -2.06 -4.56
CA TYR A 442 -15.82 -2.90 -4.09
C TYR A 442 -15.81 -4.27 -4.78
N THR A 443 -15.52 -4.32 -6.08
CA THR A 443 -15.38 -5.61 -6.78
C THR A 443 -14.14 -6.38 -6.34
N ALA A 444 -13.06 -5.72 -5.91
CA ALA A 444 -11.91 -6.38 -5.29
C ALA A 444 -12.33 -7.08 -3.99
N HIS A 445 -13.10 -6.42 -3.11
CA HIS A 445 -13.68 -7.05 -1.93
C HIS A 445 -14.53 -8.28 -2.28
N LYS A 446 -15.40 -8.18 -3.29
CA LYS A 446 -16.21 -9.33 -3.75
C LYS A 446 -15.34 -10.47 -4.27
N ALA A 447 -14.27 -10.16 -5.02
CA ALA A 447 -13.35 -11.16 -5.58
C ALA A 447 -12.57 -11.89 -4.48
N PHE A 448 -12.02 -11.15 -3.53
CA PHE A 448 -11.26 -11.73 -2.42
C PHE A 448 -12.18 -12.55 -1.48
N SER A 449 -13.41 -12.06 -1.24
CA SER A 449 -14.42 -12.82 -0.51
C SER A 449 -14.79 -14.14 -1.22
N ALA A 450 -14.93 -14.12 -2.56
CA ALA A 450 -15.18 -15.30 -3.34
C ALA A 450 -14.01 -16.31 -3.29
N PHE A 451 -12.79 -15.82 -3.25
CA PHE A 451 -11.57 -16.64 -3.22
C PHE A 451 -11.37 -17.35 -1.87
N VAL A 452 -11.71 -16.71 -0.76
CA VAL A 452 -11.50 -17.29 0.57
C VAL A 452 -12.63 -18.24 1.01
N LYS A 453 -13.75 -18.30 0.28
CA LYS A 453 -14.80 -19.31 0.45
C LYS A 453 -14.30 -20.70 0.03
#